data_a5d7be5a7aefcb9d0f46963dc4c474e5
#
_entry.id   a5d7be5a7aefcb9d0f46963dc4c474e5
#
_cell.length_a   1.000
_cell.length_b   1.000
_cell.length_c   1.000
_cell.angle_alpha   90.00
_cell.angle_beta   90.00
_cell.angle_gamma   90.00
#
_symmetry.space_group_name_H-M   'P 1'
#
loop_
_entity.id
_entity.type
_entity.pdbx_description
1 polymer ?
#
loop_
_entity_poly.entity_id
_entity_poly.type
_entity_poly.pdbx_seq_one_letter_code
_entity_poly.pdbx_strand_id
1 'polypeptide(L)'
;MDRVWTSLFARFGWMNVRPPAWIWIVWSAIVLAAAVGGLWGLMTTHRKRPTLTAHALFHPALILSGWFILVAAAWLQFMLRTPADQGRLFFPALISAALGAAYGLSRWPRPWTQLLAVGLALLTSIYSLAIVIPRAYATAPIVVALPTEAAPLDIAFPEGLGLIGARVETAEARPGDWVWATLYWRARAERLSGAPLVYLELFGRGFRRIGLQTGYHGRGNFPSTLWPVGEIVADRVAVRVTDDAETPVLAKLTVKLDEDEKGIDIGTVKVIPNEWP
;
A
#
# COMPACT_ATOMS: atom_id res chain seq x y z
N MET A 1 -6.64 10.33 -7.71
CA MET A 1 -7.27 9.26 -8.52
C MET A 1 -6.41 8.00 -8.62
N ASP A 2 -5.10 8.10 -8.72
CA ASP A 2 -4.19 6.95 -8.80
C ASP A 2 -4.33 5.96 -7.63
N ARG A 3 -4.49 6.44 -6.40
CA ARG A 3 -4.63 5.58 -5.20
C ARG A 3 -5.90 4.74 -5.23
N VAL A 4 -7.03 5.30 -5.66
CA VAL A 4 -8.30 4.57 -5.76
C VAL A 4 -8.19 3.46 -6.80
N TRP A 5 -7.70 3.79 -8.00
CA TRP A 5 -7.52 2.84 -9.09
C TRP A 5 -6.62 1.66 -8.69
N THR A 6 -5.44 1.97 -8.16
CA THR A 6 -4.50 0.93 -7.73
C THR A 6 -5.03 0.07 -6.58
N SER A 7 -5.89 0.62 -5.72
CA SER A 7 -6.47 -0.11 -4.59
C SER A 7 -7.62 -1.05 -4.96
N LEU A 8 -8.24 -0.84 -6.13
CA LEU A 8 -9.25 -1.77 -6.64
C LEU A 8 -8.68 -3.14 -7.00
N PHE A 9 -7.43 -3.19 -7.46
CA PHE A 9 -6.88 -4.42 -8.05
C PHE A 9 -5.75 -5.05 -7.24
N ALA A 10 -4.91 -4.26 -6.57
CA ALA A 10 -3.70 -4.82 -6.00
C ALA A 10 -3.02 -3.90 -4.96
N ARG A 11 -3.75 -3.41 -3.97
CA ARG A 11 -3.15 -2.86 -2.76
C ARG A 11 -3.60 -3.68 -1.56
N PHE A 12 -2.63 -4.22 -0.81
CA PHE A 12 -2.88 -5.13 0.29
C PHE A 12 -2.59 -4.45 1.64
N GLY A 13 -3.05 -5.10 2.71
CA GLY A 13 -2.95 -4.55 4.06
C GLY A 13 -3.75 -3.26 4.22
N TRP A 14 -3.20 -2.31 4.95
CA TRP A 14 -3.74 -0.96 5.09
C TRP A 14 -3.29 -0.03 3.94
N MET A 15 -3.28 -0.54 2.70
CA MET A 15 -2.85 0.19 1.49
C MET A 15 -1.34 0.46 1.42
N ASN A 16 -0.56 -0.17 2.29
CA ASN A 16 0.89 0.00 2.39
C ASN A 16 1.68 -0.99 1.51
N VAL A 17 1.09 -2.14 1.17
CA VAL A 17 1.74 -3.13 0.30
C VAL A 17 1.42 -2.83 -1.16
N ARG A 18 2.45 -2.45 -1.92
CA ARG A 18 2.34 -2.10 -3.34
C ARG A 18 3.03 -3.16 -4.18
N PRO A 19 2.32 -3.82 -5.09
CA PRO A 19 2.96 -4.67 -6.09
C PRO A 19 3.70 -3.84 -7.14
N PRO A 20 4.53 -4.49 -7.98
CA PRO A 20 5.15 -3.84 -9.12
C PRO A 20 4.15 -3.20 -10.08
N ALA A 21 4.53 -2.09 -10.70
CA ALA A 21 3.65 -1.28 -11.56
C ALA A 21 3.03 -2.06 -12.74
N TRP A 22 3.71 -3.09 -13.26
CA TRP A 22 3.22 -3.89 -14.36
C TRP A 22 1.87 -4.58 -14.06
N ILE A 23 1.59 -4.91 -12.79
CA ILE A 23 0.30 -5.50 -12.39
C ILE A 23 -0.85 -4.53 -12.68
N TRP A 24 -0.68 -3.26 -12.32
CA TRP A 24 -1.71 -2.24 -12.60
C TRP A 24 -1.85 -1.96 -14.09
N ILE A 25 -0.75 -2.02 -14.84
CA ILE A 25 -0.78 -1.89 -16.31
C ILE A 25 -1.62 -3.01 -16.92
N VAL A 26 -1.40 -4.25 -16.49
CA VAL A 26 -2.18 -5.42 -16.95
C VAL A 26 -3.68 -5.24 -16.64
N TRP A 27 -4.03 -4.89 -15.42
CA TRP A 27 -5.42 -4.67 -15.04
C TRP A 27 -6.06 -3.51 -15.79
N SER A 28 -5.33 -2.41 -15.99
CA SER A 28 -5.81 -1.28 -16.79
C SER A 28 -6.07 -1.69 -18.24
N ALA A 29 -5.20 -2.49 -18.83
CA ALA A 29 -5.37 -3.00 -20.19
C ALA A 29 -6.61 -3.92 -20.32
N ILE A 30 -6.83 -4.80 -19.34
CA ILE A 30 -8.01 -5.68 -19.31
C ILE A 30 -9.30 -4.85 -19.23
N VAL A 31 -9.34 -3.87 -18.30
CA VAL A 31 -10.53 -3.02 -18.12
C VAL A 31 -10.78 -2.16 -19.37
N LEU A 32 -9.74 -1.60 -19.96
CA LEU A 32 -9.86 -0.82 -21.20
C LEU A 32 -10.37 -1.67 -22.35
N ALA A 33 -9.83 -2.89 -22.53
CA ALA A 33 -10.30 -3.84 -23.55
C ALA A 33 -11.78 -4.21 -23.35
N ALA A 34 -12.17 -4.45 -22.09
CA ALA A 34 -13.57 -4.73 -21.75
C ALA A 34 -14.48 -3.53 -22.07
N ALA A 35 -14.07 -2.32 -21.70
CA ALA A 35 -14.85 -1.10 -21.98
C ALA A 35 -15.03 -0.84 -23.48
N VAL A 36 -13.94 -0.95 -24.25
CA VAL A 36 -13.97 -0.78 -25.71
C VAL A 36 -14.88 -1.82 -26.37
N GLY A 37 -14.74 -3.11 -25.99
CA GLY A 37 -15.60 -4.17 -26.51
C GLY A 37 -17.07 -3.99 -26.13
N GLY A 38 -17.34 -3.54 -24.89
CA GLY A 38 -18.69 -3.24 -24.43
C GLY A 38 -19.36 -2.13 -25.22
N LEU A 39 -18.64 -1.01 -25.42
CA LEU A 39 -19.11 0.12 -26.24
C LEU A 39 -19.38 -0.31 -27.71
N TRP A 40 -18.46 -1.08 -28.29
CA TRP A 40 -18.62 -1.65 -29.61
C TRP A 40 -19.87 -2.55 -29.69
N GLY A 41 -20.05 -3.41 -28.70
CA GLY A 41 -21.22 -4.26 -28.59
C GLY A 41 -22.53 -3.48 -28.50
N LEU A 42 -22.59 -2.42 -27.71
CA LEU A 42 -23.77 -1.55 -27.62
C LEU A 42 -24.08 -0.86 -28.95
N MET A 43 -23.08 -0.29 -29.62
CA MET A 43 -23.26 0.38 -30.91
C MET A 43 -23.75 -0.54 -32.00
N THR A 44 -23.27 -1.81 -32.02
CA THR A 44 -23.65 -2.77 -33.04
C THR A 44 -24.99 -3.43 -32.75
N THR A 45 -25.39 -3.57 -31.50
CA THR A 45 -26.70 -4.17 -31.13
C THR A 45 -27.85 -3.21 -31.41
N HIS A 46 -27.66 -1.91 -31.25
CA HIS A 46 -28.68 -0.91 -31.58
C HIS A 46 -29.06 -0.88 -33.07
N ARG A 47 -28.19 -1.38 -33.94
CA ARG A 47 -28.50 -1.49 -35.41
C ARG A 47 -29.34 -2.69 -35.77
N LYS A 48 -29.46 -3.70 -34.89
CA LYS A 48 -30.30 -4.89 -35.14
C LYS A 48 -31.63 -4.73 -34.43
N ARG A 49 -32.76 -4.95 -35.12
CA ARG A 49 -34.10 -4.92 -34.51
C ARG A 49 -34.16 -5.84 -33.31
N PRO A 50 -34.67 -5.37 -32.14
CA PRO A 50 -34.76 -6.23 -30.95
C PRO A 50 -35.67 -7.42 -31.25
N THR A 51 -35.14 -8.61 -31.17
CA THR A 51 -35.91 -9.84 -31.17
C THR A 51 -36.52 -10.10 -29.79
N LEU A 52 -37.56 -10.90 -29.69
CA LEU A 52 -38.22 -11.22 -28.40
C LEU A 52 -37.24 -11.66 -27.30
N THR A 53 -36.11 -12.28 -27.68
CA THR A 53 -35.01 -12.66 -26.78
C THR A 53 -34.28 -11.45 -26.19
N ALA A 54 -34.28 -10.29 -26.85
CA ALA A 54 -33.63 -9.09 -26.32
C ALA A 54 -34.37 -8.53 -25.09
N HIS A 55 -35.69 -8.66 -25.04
CA HIS A 55 -36.50 -8.24 -23.88
C HIS A 55 -36.21 -9.08 -22.64
N ALA A 56 -35.96 -10.36 -22.75
CA ALA A 56 -35.68 -11.23 -21.61
C ALA A 56 -34.33 -10.91 -20.93
N LEU A 57 -33.35 -10.39 -21.68
CA LEU A 57 -32.04 -9.99 -21.15
C LEU A 57 -32.01 -8.54 -20.67
N PHE A 58 -32.98 -7.73 -21.07
CA PHE A 58 -33.02 -6.30 -20.73
C PHE A 58 -33.18 -6.04 -19.23
N HIS A 59 -34.04 -6.80 -18.56
CA HIS A 59 -34.28 -6.63 -17.12
C HIS A 59 -33.05 -6.94 -16.26
N PRO A 60 -32.32 -8.06 -16.44
CA PRO A 60 -31.10 -8.32 -15.69
C PRO A 60 -30.00 -7.26 -15.94
N ALA A 61 -29.84 -6.82 -17.17
CA ALA A 61 -28.85 -5.79 -17.51
C ALA A 61 -29.18 -4.44 -16.83
N LEU A 62 -30.44 -4.05 -16.78
CA LEU A 62 -30.90 -2.86 -16.05
C LEU A 62 -30.65 -2.97 -14.56
N ILE A 63 -30.96 -4.11 -13.94
CA ILE A 63 -30.73 -4.32 -12.51
C ILE A 63 -29.25 -4.23 -12.20
N LEU A 64 -28.40 -4.91 -12.96
CA LEU A 64 -26.95 -4.89 -12.75
C LEU A 64 -26.36 -3.50 -12.97
N SER A 65 -26.79 -2.78 -14.00
CA SER A 65 -26.34 -1.42 -14.27
C SER A 65 -26.84 -0.45 -13.22
N GLY A 66 -28.09 -0.56 -12.80
CA GLY A 66 -28.68 0.25 -11.72
C GLY A 66 -27.95 0.03 -10.40
N TRP A 67 -27.66 -1.24 -10.06
CA TRP A 67 -26.86 -1.55 -8.87
C TRP A 67 -25.46 -0.96 -8.94
N PHE A 68 -24.76 -1.10 -10.07
CA PHE A 68 -23.46 -0.50 -10.28
C PHE A 68 -23.48 1.03 -10.09
N ILE A 69 -24.45 1.71 -10.70
CA ILE A 69 -24.62 3.17 -10.59
C ILE A 69 -24.92 3.57 -9.14
N LEU A 70 -25.79 2.84 -8.45
CA LEU A 70 -26.12 3.12 -7.05
C LEU A 70 -24.88 3.02 -6.16
N VAL A 71 -24.10 1.94 -6.29
CA VAL A 71 -22.87 1.76 -5.51
C VAL A 71 -21.85 2.83 -5.87
N ALA A 72 -21.71 3.19 -7.15
CA ALA A 72 -20.82 4.25 -7.60
C ALA A 72 -21.21 5.61 -7.03
N ALA A 73 -22.50 5.94 -7.01
CA ALA A 73 -23.01 7.18 -6.46
C ALA A 73 -22.80 7.23 -4.93
N ALA A 74 -23.12 6.14 -4.22
CA ALA A 74 -22.88 6.05 -2.77
C ALA A 74 -21.39 6.16 -2.41
N TRP A 75 -20.53 5.49 -3.18
CA TRP A 75 -19.08 5.60 -3.04
C TRP A 75 -18.59 7.02 -3.29
N LEU A 76 -19.03 7.67 -4.37
CA LEU A 76 -18.65 9.05 -4.68
C LEU A 76 -19.10 10.01 -3.58
N GLN A 77 -20.34 9.86 -3.09
CA GLN A 77 -20.86 10.67 -1.98
C GLN A 77 -20.04 10.49 -0.70
N PHE A 78 -19.65 9.26 -0.40
CA PHE A 78 -18.77 8.96 0.73
C PHE A 78 -17.40 9.61 0.57
N MET A 79 -16.78 9.49 -0.60
CA MET A 79 -15.45 10.07 -0.91
C MET A 79 -15.44 11.61 -0.84
N LEU A 80 -16.54 12.25 -1.16
CA LEU A 80 -16.66 13.71 -1.05
C LEU A 80 -16.68 14.19 0.42
N ARG A 81 -17.11 13.33 1.34
CA ARG A 81 -17.21 13.65 2.78
C ARG A 81 -16.00 13.15 3.57
N THR A 82 -15.45 12.02 3.18
CA THR A 82 -14.36 11.34 3.88
C THR A 82 -13.30 10.94 2.88
N PRO A 83 -12.11 11.55 2.89
CA PRO A 83 -11.04 11.21 1.95
C PRO A 83 -10.47 9.81 2.28
N ALA A 84 -11.17 8.79 1.83
CA ALA A 84 -10.80 7.39 1.98
C ALA A 84 -10.45 6.80 0.60
N ASP A 85 -9.20 6.87 0.19
CA ASP A 85 -8.68 6.39 -1.10
C ASP A 85 -8.74 4.84 -1.25
N GLN A 86 -9.86 4.21 -0.87
CA GLN A 86 -9.99 2.77 -0.76
C GLN A 86 -10.97 2.20 -1.79
N GLY A 87 -10.41 1.60 -2.86
CA GLY A 87 -11.21 0.92 -3.90
C GLY A 87 -12.02 -0.27 -3.40
N ARG A 88 -11.64 -0.90 -2.26
CA ARG A 88 -12.42 -1.99 -1.65
C ARG A 88 -13.86 -1.60 -1.29
N LEU A 89 -14.14 -0.33 -1.09
CA LEU A 89 -15.49 0.17 -0.86
C LEU A 89 -16.41 -0.03 -2.09
N PHE A 90 -15.81 -0.34 -3.24
CA PHE A 90 -16.52 -0.66 -4.47
C PHE A 90 -16.87 -2.16 -4.62
N PHE A 91 -16.43 -3.01 -3.70
CA PHE A 91 -16.68 -4.46 -3.77
C PHE A 91 -18.16 -4.87 -3.89
N PRO A 92 -19.15 -4.14 -3.32
CA PRO A 92 -20.56 -4.48 -3.56
C PRO A 92 -20.96 -4.43 -5.04
N ALA A 93 -20.24 -3.65 -5.88
CA ALA A 93 -20.47 -3.58 -7.33
C ALA A 93 -19.63 -4.59 -8.14
N LEU A 94 -18.79 -5.41 -7.48
CA LEU A 94 -17.82 -6.28 -8.16
C LEU A 94 -18.49 -7.26 -9.15
N ILE A 95 -19.63 -7.84 -8.76
CA ILE A 95 -20.37 -8.78 -9.62
C ILE A 95 -20.84 -8.06 -10.89
N SER A 96 -21.45 -6.89 -10.76
CA SER A 96 -21.90 -6.10 -11.91
C SER A 96 -20.74 -5.68 -12.82
N ALA A 97 -19.62 -5.25 -12.21
CA ALA A 97 -18.40 -4.88 -12.94
C ALA A 97 -17.81 -6.09 -13.69
N ALA A 98 -17.73 -7.25 -13.03
CA ALA A 98 -17.21 -8.49 -13.64
C ALA A 98 -18.06 -8.98 -14.80
N LEU A 99 -19.39 -8.96 -14.66
CA LEU A 99 -20.31 -9.34 -15.74
C LEU A 99 -20.24 -8.34 -16.90
N GLY A 100 -20.15 -7.05 -16.62
CA GLY A 100 -19.92 -6.02 -17.62
C GLY A 100 -18.59 -6.21 -18.37
N ALA A 101 -17.52 -6.52 -17.65
CA ALA A 101 -16.22 -6.81 -18.24
C ALA A 101 -16.25 -8.09 -19.09
N ALA A 102 -16.89 -9.16 -18.61
CA ALA A 102 -17.06 -10.40 -19.38
C ALA A 102 -17.85 -10.16 -20.67
N TYR A 103 -18.95 -9.38 -20.61
CA TYR A 103 -19.71 -8.97 -21.78
C TYR A 103 -18.83 -8.19 -22.76
N GLY A 104 -18.09 -7.20 -22.28
CA GLY A 104 -17.21 -6.41 -23.14
C GLY A 104 -16.13 -7.25 -23.82
N LEU A 105 -15.46 -8.10 -23.07
CA LEU A 105 -14.44 -9.00 -23.62
C LEU A 105 -15.02 -10.02 -24.61
N SER A 106 -16.28 -10.45 -24.44
CA SER A 106 -16.95 -11.38 -25.38
C SER A 106 -17.23 -10.76 -26.75
N ARG A 107 -17.13 -9.44 -26.89
CA ARG A 107 -17.36 -8.76 -28.19
C ARG A 107 -16.14 -8.73 -29.10
N TRP A 108 -14.98 -9.10 -28.61
CA TRP A 108 -13.81 -9.23 -29.45
C TRP A 108 -13.93 -10.46 -30.36
N PRO A 109 -13.50 -10.34 -31.63
CA PRO A 109 -13.73 -11.40 -32.63
C PRO A 109 -12.95 -12.70 -32.36
N ARG A 110 -11.97 -12.65 -31.47
CA ARG A 110 -11.09 -13.76 -31.15
C ARG A 110 -11.35 -14.27 -29.73
N PRO A 111 -11.81 -15.52 -29.55
CA PRO A 111 -12.19 -16.07 -28.25
C PRO A 111 -11.00 -16.18 -27.28
N TRP A 112 -9.76 -16.26 -27.77
CA TRP A 112 -8.58 -16.31 -26.92
C TRP A 112 -8.35 -15.03 -26.11
N THR A 113 -8.92 -13.87 -26.49
CA THR A 113 -8.81 -12.62 -25.73
C THR A 113 -9.40 -12.74 -24.33
N GLN A 114 -10.49 -13.49 -24.19
CA GLN A 114 -11.11 -13.78 -22.89
C GLN A 114 -10.21 -14.68 -22.04
N LEU A 115 -9.67 -15.74 -22.63
CA LEU A 115 -8.75 -16.66 -21.96
C LEU A 115 -7.48 -15.95 -21.54
N LEU A 116 -6.95 -15.06 -22.39
CA LEU A 116 -5.79 -14.24 -22.05
C LEU A 116 -6.09 -13.32 -20.84
N ALA A 117 -7.23 -12.64 -20.84
CA ALA A 117 -7.61 -11.76 -19.73
C ALA A 117 -7.75 -12.54 -18.41
N VAL A 118 -8.39 -13.72 -18.44
CA VAL A 118 -8.50 -14.59 -17.26
C VAL A 118 -7.13 -15.09 -16.83
N GLY A 119 -6.29 -15.53 -17.77
CA GLY A 119 -4.94 -16.00 -17.48
C GLY A 119 -4.06 -14.92 -16.85
N LEU A 120 -4.12 -13.69 -17.36
CA LEU A 120 -3.39 -12.54 -16.79
C LEU A 120 -3.92 -12.16 -15.40
N ALA A 121 -5.25 -12.19 -15.20
CA ALA A 121 -5.85 -11.95 -13.89
C ALA A 121 -5.41 -13.02 -12.86
N LEU A 122 -5.42 -14.29 -13.24
CA LEU A 122 -4.92 -15.37 -12.38
C LEU A 122 -3.44 -15.24 -12.11
N LEU A 123 -2.62 -14.95 -13.12
CA LEU A 123 -1.18 -14.76 -12.96
C LEU A 123 -0.85 -13.63 -11.97
N THR A 124 -1.51 -12.48 -12.13
CA THR A 124 -1.30 -11.33 -11.23
C THR A 124 -1.76 -11.64 -9.81
N SER A 125 -2.86 -12.39 -9.65
CA SER A 125 -3.36 -12.81 -8.35
C SER A 125 -2.41 -13.79 -7.66
N ILE A 126 -1.96 -14.83 -8.38
CA ILE A 126 -0.99 -15.82 -7.87
C ILE A 126 0.34 -15.12 -7.52
N TYR A 127 0.85 -14.26 -8.37
CA TYR A 127 2.06 -13.48 -8.10
C TYR A 127 1.92 -12.63 -6.84
N SER A 128 0.77 -11.97 -6.68
CA SER A 128 0.49 -11.15 -5.50
C SER A 128 0.45 -11.99 -4.22
N LEU A 129 -0.22 -13.14 -4.24
CA LEU A 129 -0.33 -14.04 -3.09
C LEU A 129 0.98 -14.75 -2.76
N ALA A 130 1.72 -15.21 -3.79
CA ALA A 130 2.92 -16.02 -3.58
C ALA A 130 4.20 -15.20 -3.36
N ILE A 131 4.24 -13.96 -3.86
CA ILE A 131 5.48 -13.16 -3.84
C ILE A 131 5.29 -11.82 -3.13
N VAL A 132 4.27 -11.03 -3.52
CA VAL A 132 4.14 -9.66 -3.00
C VAL A 132 3.78 -9.66 -1.51
N ILE A 133 2.74 -10.40 -1.15
CA ILE A 133 2.27 -10.47 0.24
C ILE A 133 3.31 -11.11 1.16
N PRO A 134 3.88 -12.31 0.87
CA PRO A 134 4.88 -12.90 1.75
C PRO A 134 6.12 -12.03 1.94
N ARG A 135 6.59 -11.36 0.88
CA ARG A 135 7.74 -10.44 1.02
C ARG A 135 7.42 -9.21 1.87
N ALA A 136 6.20 -8.68 1.76
CA ALA A 136 5.80 -7.50 2.53
C ALA A 136 5.58 -7.80 4.02
N TYR A 137 5.20 -9.04 4.32
CA TYR A 137 4.99 -9.54 5.69
C TYR A 137 6.08 -10.51 6.16
N ALA A 138 7.22 -10.53 5.49
CA ALA A 138 8.37 -11.28 5.98
C ALA A 138 8.78 -10.76 7.37
N THR A 139 9.17 -11.67 8.24
CA THR A 139 9.72 -11.31 9.55
C THR A 139 10.98 -10.48 9.39
N ALA A 140 11.23 -9.59 10.34
CA ALA A 140 12.47 -8.83 10.38
C ALA A 140 13.67 -9.79 10.45
N PRO A 141 14.68 -9.63 9.59
CA PRO A 141 15.80 -10.56 9.54
C PRO A 141 16.67 -10.43 10.79
N ILE A 142 17.16 -11.58 11.26
CA ILE A 142 18.19 -11.65 12.28
C ILE A 142 19.55 -11.56 11.58
N VAL A 143 20.41 -10.67 12.05
CA VAL A 143 21.75 -10.46 11.49
C VAL A 143 22.82 -10.80 12.52
N VAL A 144 23.95 -11.34 12.06
CA VAL A 144 25.02 -11.80 12.94
C VAL A 144 25.81 -10.63 13.55
N ALA A 145 25.96 -9.54 12.80
CA ALA A 145 26.70 -8.36 13.19
C ALA A 145 26.02 -7.08 12.68
N LEU A 146 26.32 -5.96 13.32
CA LEU A 146 25.90 -4.65 12.83
C LEU A 146 26.58 -4.37 11.48
N PRO A 147 25.81 -4.08 10.41
CA PRO A 147 26.39 -3.72 9.11
C PRO A 147 27.24 -2.46 9.19
N THR A 148 28.28 -2.38 8.37
CA THR A 148 29.23 -1.24 8.35
C THR A 148 28.58 0.09 7.95
N GLU A 149 27.48 0.02 7.19
CA GLU A 149 26.73 1.22 6.79
C GLU A 149 25.78 1.74 7.89
N ALA A 150 25.62 1.01 8.98
CA ALA A 150 24.79 1.44 10.10
C ALA A 150 25.61 2.31 11.05
N ALA A 151 25.03 3.44 11.45
CA ALA A 151 25.60 4.24 12.52
C ALA A 151 25.49 3.46 13.85
N PRO A 152 26.61 3.18 14.55
CA PRO A 152 26.56 2.45 15.81
C PRO A 152 25.91 3.30 16.89
N LEU A 153 25.06 2.66 17.68
CA LEU A 153 24.41 3.21 18.86
C LEU A 153 24.54 2.17 19.99
N ASP A 154 24.40 2.60 21.22
CA ASP A 154 24.33 1.69 22.38
C ASP A 154 23.36 2.26 23.41
N ILE A 155 22.08 2.17 23.11
CA ILE A 155 21.03 2.77 23.90
C ILE A 155 20.17 1.64 24.49
N ALA A 156 20.08 1.61 25.80
CA ALA A 156 19.25 0.67 26.51
C ALA A 156 17.90 1.29 26.85
N PHE A 157 16.83 0.56 26.64
CA PHE A 157 15.47 0.91 27.02
C PHE A 157 15.00 0.10 28.24
N PRO A 158 14.12 0.67 29.07
CA PRO A 158 13.62 0.01 30.28
C PRO A 158 12.95 -1.34 30.03
N GLU A 159 12.37 -1.53 28.83
CA GLU A 159 11.69 -2.77 28.41
C GLU A 159 12.65 -3.96 28.19
N GLY A 160 13.93 -3.78 28.35
CA GLY A 160 14.95 -4.80 28.09
C GLY A 160 15.39 -4.88 26.64
N LEU A 161 15.10 -3.86 25.86
CA LEU A 161 15.58 -3.70 24.48
C LEU A 161 16.81 -2.82 24.43
N GLY A 162 17.70 -3.07 23.48
CA GLY A 162 18.82 -2.21 23.13
C GLY A 162 18.78 -1.82 21.67
N LEU A 163 18.85 -0.53 21.37
CA LEU A 163 19.09 -0.03 20.01
C LEU A 163 20.62 0.04 19.81
N ILE A 164 21.16 -0.86 19.01
CA ILE A 164 22.60 -0.99 18.80
C ILE A 164 23.10 -0.28 17.55
N GLY A 165 22.21 0.12 16.66
CA GLY A 165 22.54 0.90 15.48
C GLY A 165 21.32 1.28 14.68
N ALA A 166 21.51 2.20 13.75
CA ALA A 166 20.50 2.62 12.80
C ALA A 166 21.11 2.96 11.44
N ARG A 167 20.35 2.76 10.37
CA ARG A 167 20.70 3.19 9.03
C ARG A 167 19.52 3.88 8.39
N VAL A 168 19.70 5.15 8.01
CA VAL A 168 18.74 5.87 7.19
C VAL A 168 18.97 5.47 5.73
N GLU A 169 17.98 4.85 5.09
CA GLU A 169 18.08 4.36 3.72
C GLU A 169 17.74 5.42 2.68
N THR A 170 16.88 6.38 3.06
CA THR A 170 16.40 7.45 2.19
C THR A 170 17.25 8.70 2.40
N ALA A 171 18.07 9.06 1.42
CA ALA A 171 18.90 10.27 1.47
C ALA A 171 18.10 11.55 1.15
N GLU A 172 17.16 11.47 0.20
CA GLU A 172 16.29 12.56 -0.24
C GLU A 172 14.83 12.10 -0.29
N ALA A 173 13.91 12.98 0.10
CA ALA A 173 12.47 12.76 0.06
C ALA A 173 11.74 14.06 -0.34
N ARG A 174 10.48 13.95 -0.75
CA ARG A 174 9.58 15.08 -1.03
C ARG A 174 8.37 15.02 -0.10
N PRO A 175 7.62 16.12 0.08
CA PRO A 175 6.32 16.06 0.75
C PRO A 175 5.45 14.93 0.18
N GLY A 176 4.93 14.08 1.06
CA GLY A 176 4.16 12.88 0.69
C GLY A 176 4.96 11.59 0.51
N ASP A 177 6.28 11.65 0.40
CA ASP A 177 7.14 10.48 0.26
C ASP A 177 7.36 9.76 1.60
N TRP A 178 7.84 8.52 1.51
CA TRP A 178 8.24 7.70 2.64
C TRP A 178 9.75 7.75 2.85
N VAL A 179 10.15 8.08 4.05
CA VAL A 179 11.53 7.99 4.54
C VAL A 179 11.71 6.64 5.22
N TRP A 180 12.64 5.85 4.72
CA TRP A 180 12.93 4.51 5.22
C TRP A 180 14.20 4.51 6.07
N ALA A 181 14.16 3.73 7.15
CA ALA A 181 15.29 3.45 8.00
C ALA A 181 15.27 2.00 8.48
N THR A 182 16.44 1.44 8.75
CA THR A 182 16.58 0.14 9.43
C THR A 182 17.15 0.40 10.82
N LEU A 183 16.43 -0.07 11.84
CA LEU A 183 16.81 -0.04 13.23
C LEU A 183 17.35 -1.41 13.63
N TYR A 184 18.51 -1.45 14.25
CA TYR A 184 19.15 -2.69 14.69
C TYR A 184 18.94 -2.84 16.20
N TRP A 185 18.07 -3.76 16.57
CA TRP A 185 17.66 -4.01 17.94
C TRP A 185 18.30 -5.27 18.50
N ARG A 186 18.49 -5.29 19.80
CA ARG A 186 18.92 -6.49 20.54
C ARG A 186 18.05 -6.68 21.78
N ALA A 187 17.45 -7.85 21.95
CA ALA A 187 16.83 -8.23 23.21
C ALA A 187 17.93 -8.49 24.26
N ARG A 188 17.92 -7.75 25.36
CA ARG A 188 18.91 -7.82 26.43
C ARG A 188 18.40 -8.66 27.63
N ALA A 189 17.10 -8.96 27.68
CA ALA A 189 16.48 -9.74 28.75
C ALA A 189 15.72 -10.93 28.17
N GLU A 190 15.68 -12.06 28.93
CA GLU A 190 14.93 -13.25 28.54
C GLU A 190 13.41 -13.04 28.46
N ARG A 191 12.91 -12.10 29.23
CA ARG A 191 11.50 -11.67 29.18
C ARG A 191 11.44 -10.16 29.07
N LEU A 192 10.96 -9.69 27.95
CA LEU A 192 10.61 -8.30 27.77
C LEU A 192 9.31 -8.01 28.49
N SER A 193 9.20 -6.84 29.11
CA SER A 193 7.99 -6.40 29.84
C SER A 193 6.77 -6.23 28.93
N GLY A 194 6.94 -6.26 27.62
CA GLY A 194 5.89 -6.12 26.63
C GLY A 194 6.46 -5.97 25.22
N ALA A 195 5.60 -5.71 24.26
CA ALA A 195 5.96 -5.30 22.91
C ALA A 195 5.69 -3.79 22.78
N PRO A 196 6.69 -2.91 23.10
CA PRO A 196 6.50 -1.48 23.02
C PRO A 196 6.23 -1.02 21.59
N LEU A 197 5.57 0.12 21.46
CA LEU A 197 5.41 0.80 20.19
C LEU A 197 6.71 1.53 19.83
N VAL A 198 7.03 1.48 18.55
CA VAL A 198 8.13 2.30 17.99
C VAL A 198 7.51 3.58 17.43
N TYR A 199 7.97 4.72 17.92
CA TYR A 199 7.63 6.03 17.39
C TYR A 199 8.79 6.50 16.53
N LEU A 200 8.54 6.65 15.24
CA LEU A 200 9.50 7.23 14.30
C LEU A 200 9.03 8.64 13.93
N GLU A 201 9.81 9.65 14.27
CA GLU A 201 9.45 11.05 14.09
C GLU A 201 10.45 11.75 13.16
N LEU A 202 9.93 12.59 12.28
CA LEU A 202 10.73 13.43 11.39
C LEU A 202 10.52 14.91 11.74
N PHE A 203 11.58 15.60 12.10
CA PHE A 203 11.56 17.02 12.47
C PHE A 203 12.23 17.87 11.40
N GLY A 204 11.52 18.87 10.93
CA GLY A 204 12.01 19.89 10.00
C GLY A 204 12.54 21.13 10.69
N ARG A 205 12.38 22.26 10.00
CA ARG A 205 12.83 23.57 10.47
C ARG A 205 12.17 23.95 11.80
N GLY A 206 12.96 24.51 12.73
CA GLY A 206 12.47 24.93 14.05
C GLY A 206 11.93 23.79 14.91
N PHE A 207 12.38 22.55 14.71
CA PHE A 207 11.87 21.35 15.39
C PHE A 207 10.37 21.09 15.17
N ARG A 208 9.79 21.64 14.10
CA ARG A 208 8.43 21.30 13.72
C ARG A 208 8.40 19.84 13.23
N ARG A 209 7.49 19.05 13.79
CA ARG A 209 7.29 17.67 13.35
C ARG A 209 6.61 17.63 11.99
N ILE A 210 7.30 17.08 11.00
CA ILE A 210 6.84 16.92 9.61
C ILE A 210 6.61 15.45 9.23
N GLY A 211 6.64 14.54 10.19
CA GLY A 211 6.30 13.15 10.02
C GLY A 211 6.23 12.43 11.36
N LEU A 212 5.24 11.53 11.48
CA LEU A 212 5.10 10.62 12.62
C LEU A 212 4.58 9.30 12.10
N GLN A 213 5.23 8.23 12.51
CA GLN A 213 4.75 6.87 12.31
C GLN A 213 4.88 6.13 13.62
N THR A 214 3.80 5.51 14.04
CA THR A 214 3.77 4.63 15.22
C THR A 214 3.44 3.21 14.78
N GLY A 215 4.11 2.23 15.33
CA GLY A 215 3.85 0.83 15.00
C GLY A 215 4.60 -0.13 15.91
N TYR A 216 4.23 -1.39 15.84
CA TYR A 216 4.96 -2.45 16.51
C TYR A 216 6.21 -2.84 15.73
N HIS A 217 7.21 -3.36 16.44
CA HIS A 217 8.41 -3.97 15.86
C HIS A 217 8.06 -5.02 14.82
N GLY A 218 8.89 -5.13 13.76
CA GLY A 218 8.67 -6.08 12.67
C GLY A 218 7.34 -5.85 11.95
N ARG A 219 6.80 -4.64 11.97
CA ARG A 219 5.46 -4.29 11.45
C ARG A 219 4.33 -5.11 12.08
N GLY A 220 4.51 -5.54 13.33
CA GLY A 220 3.58 -6.39 14.05
C GLY A 220 3.67 -7.90 13.76
N ASN A 221 4.49 -8.31 12.76
CA ASN A 221 4.64 -9.73 12.41
C ASN A 221 5.70 -10.45 13.24
N PHE A 222 6.63 -9.70 13.81
CA PHE A 222 7.71 -10.22 14.64
C PHE A 222 7.89 -9.30 15.84
N PRO A 223 6.96 -9.36 16.82
CA PRO A 223 7.03 -8.53 18.01
C PRO A 223 8.28 -8.83 18.81
N SER A 224 8.81 -7.83 19.49
CA SER A 224 10.07 -7.95 20.27
C SER A 224 10.05 -9.06 21.33
N THR A 225 8.88 -9.41 21.83
CA THR A 225 8.70 -10.53 22.79
C THR A 225 9.04 -11.91 22.23
N LEU A 226 9.16 -12.04 20.92
CA LEU A 226 9.56 -13.29 20.24
C LEU A 226 11.03 -13.29 19.80
N TRP A 227 11.79 -12.24 20.09
CA TRP A 227 13.17 -12.13 19.65
C TRP A 227 14.09 -12.98 20.51
N PRO A 228 15.02 -13.73 19.89
CA PRO A 228 16.05 -14.45 20.63
C PRO A 228 16.96 -13.47 21.38
N VAL A 229 17.27 -13.81 22.63
CA VAL A 229 18.14 -12.98 23.47
C VAL A 229 19.54 -12.88 22.88
N GLY A 230 20.09 -11.68 22.86
CA GLY A 230 21.44 -11.42 22.36
C GLY A 230 21.57 -11.29 20.84
N GLU A 231 20.59 -11.74 20.07
CA GLU A 231 20.60 -11.61 18.61
C GLU A 231 20.21 -10.20 18.14
N ILE A 232 20.67 -9.85 16.96
CA ILE A 232 20.40 -8.55 16.36
C ILE A 232 19.25 -8.68 15.35
N VAL A 233 18.16 -8.01 15.61
CA VAL A 233 17.01 -7.94 14.70
C VAL A 233 17.07 -6.65 13.89
N ALA A 234 17.08 -6.75 12.57
CA ALA A 234 17.07 -5.61 11.67
C ALA A 234 15.63 -5.22 11.32
N ASP A 235 15.07 -4.27 12.06
CA ASP A 235 13.69 -3.81 11.90
C ASP A 235 13.61 -2.64 10.93
N ARG A 236 13.04 -2.88 9.76
CA ARG A 236 12.87 -1.86 8.72
C ARG A 236 11.58 -1.08 8.92
N VAL A 237 11.71 0.19 9.23
CA VAL A 237 10.63 1.13 9.53
C VAL A 237 10.56 2.25 8.51
N ALA A 238 9.42 2.96 8.45
CA ALA A 238 9.29 4.11 7.58
C ALA A 238 8.37 5.15 8.18
N VAL A 239 8.63 6.43 7.89
CA VAL A 239 7.77 7.55 8.24
C VAL A 239 7.43 8.35 6.98
N ARG A 240 6.18 8.79 6.86
CA ARG A 240 5.76 9.62 5.74
C ARG A 240 6.02 11.09 6.04
N VAL A 241 6.64 11.79 5.10
CA VAL A 241 6.72 13.25 5.12
C VAL A 241 5.33 13.83 4.91
N THR A 242 4.90 14.76 5.75
CA THR A 242 3.60 15.43 5.59
C THR A 242 3.55 16.24 4.29
N ASP A 243 2.36 16.36 3.72
CA ASP A 243 2.19 17.07 2.44
C ASP A 243 2.43 18.58 2.57
N ASP A 244 2.35 19.13 3.80
CA ASP A 244 2.58 20.53 4.18
C ASP A 244 3.99 20.81 4.72
N ALA A 245 4.93 19.87 4.54
CA ALA A 245 6.31 20.04 5.02
C ALA A 245 6.99 21.21 4.30
N GLU A 246 7.59 22.10 5.09
CA GLU A 246 8.39 23.20 4.54
C GLU A 246 9.66 22.67 3.87
N THR A 247 9.92 23.13 2.66
CA THR A 247 11.06 22.71 1.83
C THR A 247 11.82 23.90 1.25
N PRO A 248 13.13 23.77 0.97
CA PRO A 248 14.00 22.63 1.32
C PRO A 248 14.35 22.62 2.81
N VAL A 249 14.54 21.44 3.40
CA VAL A 249 14.99 21.30 4.77
C VAL A 249 15.82 20.02 4.95
N LEU A 250 16.85 20.09 5.83
CA LEU A 250 17.51 18.91 6.34
C LEU A 250 16.73 18.45 7.57
N ALA A 251 15.92 17.43 7.40
CA ALA A 251 15.05 16.92 8.45
C ALA A 251 15.80 15.91 9.32
N LYS A 252 15.58 15.98 10.63
CA LYS A 252 16.15 15.09 11.63
C LYS A 252 15.20 13.92 11.86
N LEU A 253 15.69 12.69 11.76
CA LEU A 253 14.95 11.48 12.04
C LEU A 253 15.28 10.99 13.46
N THR A 254 14.24 10.75 14.26
CA THR A 254 14.37 10.28 15.65
C THR A 254 13.49 9.05 15.88
N VAL A 255 13.90 8.23 16.85
CA VAL A 255 13.16 7.06 17.31
C VAL A 255 13.00 7.10 18.84
N LYS A 256 11.85 6.61 19.34
CA LYS A 256 11.57 6.41 20.76
C LYS A 256 10.61 5.26 20.96
N LEU A 257 10.55 4.69 22.16
CA LEU A 257 9.62 3.59 22.52
C LEU A 257 8.43 4.06 23.36
N ASP A 258 8.52 5.21 23.98
CA ASP A 258 7.44 5.85 24.72
C ASP A 258 7.13 7.22 24.11
N GLU A 259 5.85 7.64 24.16
CA GLU A 259 5.42 8.93 23.63
C GLU A 259 6.06 10.09 24.38
N ASP A 260 6.24 9.96 25.70
CA ASP A 260 6.77 10.98 26.57
C ASP A 260 8.31 11.03 26.62
N GLU A 261 8.98 10.03 26.02
CA GLU A 261 10.45 10.01 25.97
C GLU A 261 11.02 10.97 24.94
N LYS A 262 12.24 11.42 25.24
CA LYS A 262 13.02 12.20 24.28
C LYS A 262 13.48 11.29 23.13
N GLY A 263 13.13 11.66 21.90
CA GLY A 263 13.55 10.93 20.71
C GLY A 263 15.08 10.88 20.54
N ILE A 264 15.57 9.71 20.19
CA ILE A 264 16.96 9.41 19.89
C ILE A 264 17.22 9.74 18.42
N ASP A 265 18.24 10.56 18.16
CA ASP A 265 18.67 10.89 16.80
C ASP A 265 19.27 9.67 16.09
N ILE A 266 18.73 9.31 14.95
CA ILE A 266 19.21 8.18 14.15
C ILE A 266 19.73 8.63 12.77
N GLY A 267 19.64 9.92 12.45
CA GLY A 267 20.18 10.49 11.23
C GLY A 267 19.34 11.60 10.62
N THR A 268 19.70 11.99 9.41
CA THR A 268 19.05 13.11 8.71
C THR A 268 18.63 12.73 7.29
N VAL A 269 17.61 13.42 6.79
CA VAL A 269 17.07 13.27 5.44
C VAL A 269 16.88 14.65 4.82
N LYS A 270 17.29 14.82 3.58
CA LYS A 270 17.06 16.06 2.82
C LYS A 270 15.65 16.04 2.24
N VAL A 271 14.77 16.93 2.71
CA VAL A 271 13.43 17.08 2.13
C VAL A 271 13.48 18.23 1.12
N ILE A 272 13.25 17.89 -0.14
CA ILE A 272 13.28 18.83 -1.28
C ILE A 272 11.87 19.18 -1.74
N PRO A 273 11.66 20.34 -2.38
CA PRO A 273 10.35 20.71 -2.89
C PRO A 273 9.86 19.74 -3.97
N ASN A 274 8.54 19.62 -4.11
CA ASN A 274 7.95 19.01 -5.29
C ASN A 274 8.33 19.86 -6.51
N GLU A 275 8.75 19.21 -7.60
CA GLU A 275 8.98 19.94 -8.84
C GLU A 275 7.65 20.61 -9.25
N TRP A 276 7.75 21.82 -9.74
CA TRP A 276 6.60 22.49 -10.33
C TRP A 276 6.13 21.68 -11.54
N PRO A 277 4.80 21.51 -11.72
CA PRO A 277 4.24 20.82 -12.87
C PRO A 277 4.62 21.48 -14.19
#